data_0b2fad47f8adc36d45478b5ab3656998
#
_entry.id   0b2fad47f8adc36d45478b5ab3656998
#
_cell.length_a   1.000
_cell.length_b   1.000
_cell.length_c   1.000
_cell.angle_alpha   90.00
_cell.angle_beta   90.00
_cell.angle_gamma   90.00
#
_symmetry.space_group_name_H-M   'P 1'
#
loop_
_entity.id
_entity.type
_entity.pdbx_description
1 polymer ?
#
loop_
_entity_poly.entity_id
_entity_poly.type
_entity_poly.pdbx_seq_one_letter_code
_entity_poly.pdbx_strand_id
1 'polypeptide(L)'
;YKQCYDIFNGNSIKEKTSTGGQKIMKIRREEHMAGGNGHVIIKEILDAEQLNGKCGLYAQVTLEPGCSLGYHEHHGESETYYILQGQGEYNDNGTYRPVKAGDITFTPDNHGHALANTGNTDLVFMALIIKD
;
A
#
# COMPACT_ATOMS: atom_id res chain seq x y z
N TYR A 1 15.72 -3.28 -17.34
CA TYR A 1 14.73 -4.36 -17.18
C TYR A 1 13.37 -3.84 -17.61
N LYS A 2 12.77 -4.43 -18.67
CA LYS A 2 11.37 -4.16 -19.02
C LYS A 2 10.49 -4.98 -18.10
N GLN A 3 9.70 -4.31 -17.29
CA GLN A 3 8.62 -4.95 -16.54
C GLN A 3 7.41 -5.07 -17.47
N CYS A 4 6.94 -6.29 -17.68
CA CYS A 4 5.71 -6.54 -18.42
C CYS A 4 4.59 -6.79 -17.41
N TYR A 5 3.52 -6.02 -17.54
CA TYR A 5 2.32 -6.16 -16.73
C TYR A 5 1.22 -6.80 -17.56
N ASP A 6 0.70 -7.94 -17.12
CA ASP A 6 -0.48 -8.55 -17.70
C ASP A 6 -1.69 -8.25 -16.81
N ILE A 7 -2.72 -7.62 -17.37
CA ILE A 7 -3.97 -7.36 -16.68
C ILE A 7 -4.86 -8.61 -16.80
N PHE A 8 -5.15 -9.25 -15.68
CA PHE A 8 -6.08 -10.37 -15.61
C PHE A 8 -7.36 -9.98 -14.88
N ASN A 9 -8.50 -10.14 -15.60
CA ASN A 9 -9.88 -10.05 -15.09
C ASN A 9 -10.12 -8.98 -14.01
N GLY A 10 -10.12 -7.76 -14.45
CA GLY A 10 -10.73 -6.64 -13.74
C GLY A 10 -9.90 -5.96 -12.66
N ASN A 11 -9.06 -6.65 -11.91
CA ASN A 11 -8.39 -6.00 -10.76
C ASN A 11 -7.01 -6.55 -10.39
N SER A 12 -6.44 -7.49 -11.13
CA SER A 12 -5.10 -8.03 -10.80
C SER A 12 -4.13 -7.85 -11.96
N ILE A 13 -2.99 -7.24 -11.68
CA ILE A 13 -1.87 -7.11 -12.60
C ILE A 13 -0.81 -8.13 -12.15
N LYS A 14 -0.35 -8.98 -13.08
CA LYS A 14 0.76 -9.91 -12.84
C LYS A 14 2.04 -9.38 -13.47
N GLU A 15 3.07 -9.25 -12.67
CA GLU A 15 4.40 -8.89 -13.14
C GLU A 15 5.20 -10.16 -13.44
N LYS A 16 5.74 -10.27 -14.65
CA LYS A 16 6.68 -11.33 -15.02
C LYS A 16 8.10 -10.79 -15.00
N THR A 17 8.96 -11.37 -14.18
CA THR A 17 10.39 -11.12 -14.26
C THR A 17 11.04 -12.10 -15.24
N SER A 18 11.86 -11.60 -16.15
CA SER A 18 12.41 -12.35 -17.27
C SER A 18 13.66 -13.17 -16.96
N THR A 19 14.01 -13.40 -15.71
CA THR A 19 15.20 -14.17 -15.35
C THR A 19 14.86 -15.40 -14.52
N GLY A 20 14.83 -16.55 -15.17
CA GLY A 20 15.12 -17.91 -14.70
C GLY A 20 14.42 -18.47 -13.45
N GLY A 21 13.78 -17.69 -12.66
CA GLY A 21 12.97 -18.08 -11.52
C GLY A 21 11.68 -17.27 -11.55
N GLN A 22 10.60 -17.88 -12.03
CA GLN A 22 9.30 -17.19 -12.11
C GLN A 22 8.73 -16.92 -10.72
N LYS A 23 9.16 -15.84 -10.07
CA LYS A 23 8.39 -15.26 -8.98
C LYS A 23 7.30 -14.39 -9.61
N ILE A 24 6.09 -14.93 -9.67
CA ILE A 24 4.92 -14.14 -10.06
C ILE A 24 4.61 -13.23 -8.88
N MET A 25 4.88 -11.93 -9.03
CA MET A 25 4.48 -10.94 -8.04
C MET A 25 3.03 -10.57 -8.26
N LYS A 26 2.23 -10.61 -7.20
CA LYS A 26 0.84 -10.22 -7.24
C LYS A 26 0.74 -8.71 -7.09
N ILE A 27 0.33 -8.05 -8.18
CA ILE A 27 0.01 -6.63 -8.18
C ILE A 27 -1.50 -6.51 -8.40
N ARG A 28 -2.17 -5.77 -7.54
CA ARG A 28 -3.61 -5.50 -7.67
C ARG A 28 -3.88 -4.01 -7.62
N ARG A 29 -4.94 -3.62 -8.28
CA ARG A 29 -5.47 -2.26 -8.27
C ARG A 29 -6.83 -2.28 -7.60
N GLU A 30 -6.98 -1.48 -6.55
CA GLU A 30 -8.22 -1.35 -5.80
C GLU A 30 -8.82 0.04 -6.02
N GLU A 31 -10.04 0.08 -6.56
CA GLU A 31 -10.75 1.34 -6.76
C GLU A 31 -11.41 1.78 -5.46
N HIS A 32 -11.28 3.07 -5.14
CA HIS A 32 -11.92 3.70 -3.98
C HIS A 32 -11.71 2.95 -2.65
N MET A 33 -10.51 2.48 -2.43
CA MET A 33 -10.18 1.69 -1.23
C MET A 33 -10.47 2.48 0.04
N ALA A 34 -11.25 1.87 0.95
CA ALA A 34 -11.75 2.51 2.17
C ALA A 34 -12.45 3.85 1.92
N GLY A 35 -13.10 4.02 0.76
CA GLY A 35 -13.79 5.25 0.38
C GLY A 35 -12.87 6.37 -0.11
N GLY A 36 -11.62 6.07 -0.40
CA GLY A 36 -10.65 7.03 -0.94
C GLY A 36 -10.93 7.44 -2.39
N ASN A 37 -10.20 8.43 -2.86
CA ASN A 37 -10.27 8.91 -4.23
C ASN A 37 -9.40 8.07 -5.17
N GLY A 38 -9.91 7.83 -6.38
CA GLY A 38 -9.19 7.12 -7.41
C GLY A 38 -8.89 5.68 -7.02
N HIS A 39 -7.63 5.27 -7.15
CA HIS A 39 -7.23 3.88 -6.95
C HIS A 39 -5.92 3.76 -6.15
N VAL A 40 -5.71 2.57 -5.61
CA VAL A 40 -4.50 2.18 -4.89
C VAL A 40 -3.88 1.00 -5.63
N ILE A 41 -2.57 1.08 -5.92
CA ILE A 41 -1.83 -0.02 -6.54
C ILE A 41 -1.04 -0.73 -5.43
N ILE A 42 -1.31 -2.01 -5.24
CA ILE A 42 -0.72 -2.82 -4.17
C ILE A 42 0.12 -3.94 -4.78
N LYS A 43 1.42 -3.88 -4.54
CA LYS A 43 2.38 -4.91 -4.92
C LYS A 43 2.73 -5.75 -3.70
N GLU A 44 2.16 -6.94 -3.61
CA GLU A 44 2.42 -7.84 -2.49
C GLU A 44 3.87 -8.35 -2.54
N ILE A 45 4.64 -8.08 -1.49
CA ILE A 45 6.02 -8.57 -1.36
C ILE A 45 6.03 -10.01 -0.91
N LEU A 46 5.16 -10.35 0.05
CA LEU A 46 4.90 -11.71 0.48
C LEU A 46 3.42 -12.03 0.26
N ASP A 47 3.14 -13.26 -0.15
CA ASP A 47 1.77 -13.76 -0.28
C ASP A 47 1.23 -14.27 1.07
N ALA A 48 -0.04 -14.65 1.11
CA ALA A 48 -0.71 -15.09 2.33
C ALA A 48 -0.05 -16.32 2.95
N GLU A 49 0.46 -17.25 2.15
CA GLU A 49 1.16 -18.43 2.63
C GLU A 49 2.49 -18.06 3.30
N GLN A 50 3.26 -17.17 2.66
CA GLN A 50 4.55 -16.71 3.19
C GLN A 50 4.39 -15.88 4.47
N LEU A 51 3.30 -15.10 4.58
CA LEU A 51 2.97 -14.33 5.79
C LEU A 51 2.61 -15.25 6.97
N ASN A 52 2.17 -16.46 6.68
CA ASN A 52 1.96 -17.55 7.66
C ASN A 52 1.09 -17.15 8.86
N GLY A 53 0.05 -16.35 8.63
CA GLY A 53 -0.85 -15.87 9.68
C GLY A 53 -0.24 -14.89 10.69
N LYS A 54 1.05 -14.53 10.53
CA LYS A 54 1.77 -13.61 11.44
C LYS A 54 1.56 -12.16 11.06
N CYS A 55 1.48 -11.89 9.76
CA CYS A 55 1.26 -10.56 9.21
C CYS A 55 0.01 -10.56 8.32
N GLY A 56 -0.70 -9.44 8.30
CA GLY A 56 -1.87 -9.25 7.43
C GLY A 56 -1.50 -8.78 6.04
N LEU A 57 -0.37 -8.07 5.93
CA LEU A 57 0.11 -7.49 4.68
C LEU A 57 1.59 -7.17 4.78
N TYR A 58 2.33 -7.40 3.71
CA TYR A 58 3.64 -6.80 3.46
C TYR A 58 3.70 -6.44 1.99
N ALA A 59 3.60 -5.15 1.68
CA ALA A 59 3.40 -4.68 0.32
C ALA A 59 4.05 -3.34 0.06
N GLN A 60 4.41 -3.11 -1.21
CA GLN A 60 4.69 -1.77 -1.72
C GLN A 60 3.39 -1.21 -2.28
N VAL A 61 3.02 -0.02 -1.84
CA VAL A 61 1.77 0.64 -2.22
C VAL A 61 2.08 1.93 -2.96
N THR A 62 1.36 2.18 -4.04
CA THR A 62 1.48 3.39 -4.85
C THR A 62 0.14 4.10 -4.92
N LEU A 63 0.16 5.39 -4.59
CA LEU A 63 -0.92 6.33 -4.84
C LEU A 63 -0.48 7.30 -5.94
N GLU A 64 -1.12 7.25 -7.09
CA GLU A 64 -0.89 8.24 -8.13
C GLU A 64 -1.40 9.62 -7.70
N PRO A 65 -0.97 10.73 -8.36
CA PRO A 65 -1.45 12.07 -8.00
C PRO A 65 -2.98 12.15 -7.95
N GLY A 66 -3.51 12.73 -6.87
CA GLY A 66 -4.96 12.85 -6.64
C GLY A 66 -5.63 11.61 -6.07
N CYS A 67 -4.92 10.49 -5.95
CA CYS A 67 -5.45 9.28 -5.35
C CYS A 67 -5.25 9.26 -3.84
N SER A 68 -6.10 8.54 -3.14
CA SER A 68 -6.02 8.41 -1.70
C SER A 68 -6.52 7.05 -1.21
N LEU A 69 -5.95 6.61 -0.12
CA LEU A 69 -6.45 5.53 0.72
C LEU A 69 -7.31 6.15 1.81
N GLY A 70 -8.60 5.82 1.83
CA GLY A 70 -9.56 6.43 2.75
C GLY A 70 -9.32 6.02 4.20
N TYR A 71 -9.98 6.73 5.11
CA TYR A 71 -9.88 6.46 6.54
C TYR A 71 -10.44 5.07 6.89
N HIS A 72 -9.65 4.28 7.60
CA HIS A 72 -10.04 2.97 8.08
C HIS A 72 -9.35 2.67 9.41
N GLU A 73 -9.95 1.79 10.19
CA GLU A 73 -9.45 1.40 11.51
C GLU A 73 -8.86 -0.01 11.47
N HIS A 74 -7.87 -0.24 12.33
CA HIS A 74 -7.26 -1.55 12.54
C HIS A 74 -7.69 -2.12 13.88
N HIS A 75 -8.11 -3.40 13.89
CA HIS A 75 -8.54 -4.11 15.08
C HIS A 75 -7.86 -5.48 15.13
N GLY A 76 -7.13 -5.75 16.21
CA GLY A 76 -6.33 -6.97 16.35
C GLY A 76 -5.04 -6.93 15.52
N GLU A 77 -4.58 -5.76 15.14
CA GLU A 77 -3.41 -5.58 14.29
C GLU A 77 -2.86 -4.15 14.41
N SER A 78 -1.62 -3.97 13.97
CA SER A 78 -1.01 -2.65 13.80
C SER A 78 -0.49 -2.51 12.38
N GLU A 79 -0.38 -1.28 11.88
CA GLU A 79 0.17 -1.02 10.55
C GLU A 79 1.24 0.06 10.56
N THR A 80 2.33 -0.21 9.87
CA THR A 80 3.44 0.73 9.66
C THR A 80 3.52 1.08 8.17
N TYR A 81 3.63 2.37 7.86
CA TYR A 81 4.04 2.85 6.54
C TYR A 81 5.46 3.41 6.61
N TYR A 82 6.25 3.09 5.60
CA TYR A 82 7.53 3.72 5.36
C TYR A 82 7.50 4.37 3.98
N ILE A 83 7.50 5.71 3.94
CA ILE A 83 7.40 6.47 2.70
C ILE A 83 8.73 6.41 1.96
N LEU A 84 8.70 5.87 0.74
CA LEU A 84 9.89 5.72 -0.11
C LEU A 84 10.05 6.88 -1.08
N GLN A 85 8.95 7.45 -1.58
CA GLN A 85 8.94 8.45 -2.63
C GLN A 85 7.69 9.29 -2.55
N GLY A 86 7.81 10.57 -2.91
CA GLY A 86 6.69 11.49 -3.00
C GLY A 86 6.33 12.15 -1.69
N GLN A 87 5.16 12.75 -1.66
CA GLN A 87 4.64 13.47 -0.50
C GLN A 87 3.12 13.32 -0.42
N GLY A 88 2.58 13.45 0.77
CA GLY A 88 1.16 13.34 0.98
C GLY A 88 0.69 13.96 2.28
N GLU A 89 -0.60 13.82 2.52
CA GLU A 89 -1.23 14.17 3.79
C GLU A 89 -1.70 12.90 4.49
N TYR A 90 -1.24 12.71 5.70
CA TYR A 90 -1.55 11.57 6.55
C TYR A 90 -2.53 11.98 7.65
N ASN A 91 -3.61 11.20 7.78
CA ASN A 91 -4.54 11.32 8.89
C ASN A 91 -4.15 10.27 9.93
N ASP A 92 -3.63 10.72 11.04
CA ASP A 92 -3.20 9.88 12.16
C ASP A 92 -4.27 9.90 13.24
N ASN A 93 -5.19 8.94 13.17
CA ASN A 93 -6.29 8.81 14.13
C ASN A 93 -7.08 10.11 14.33
N GLY A 94 -7.31 10.87 13.27
CA GLY A 94 -8.04 12.14 13.28
C GLY A 94 -7.17 13.40 13.26
N THR A 95 -5.86 13.27 13.42
CA THR A 95 -4.91 14.39 13.34
C THR A 95 -4.16 14.35 12.01
N TYR A 96 -4.27 15.41 11.23
CA TYR A 96 -3.63 15.51 9.91
C TYR A 96 -2.21 16.06 10.03
N ARG A 97 -1.29 15.48 9.27
CA ARG A 97 0.07 15.96 9.12
C ARG A 97 0.65 15.64 7.74
N PRO A 98 1.56 16.48 7.22
CA PRO A 98 2.24 16.15 5.98
C PRO A 98 3.24 15.01 6.19
N VAL A 99 3.41 14.19 5.16
CA VAL A 99 4.44 13.14 5.10
C VAL A 99 5.18 13.22 3.79
N LYS A 100 6.44 12.79 3.80
CA LYS A 100 7.32 12.77 2.64
C LYS A 100 8.26 11.57 2.70
N ALA A 101 9.04 11.36 1.64
CA ALA A 101 10.05 10.30 1.58
C ALA A 101 10.95 10.30 2.83
N GLY A 102 11.12 9.13 3.42
CA GLY A 102 11.86 8.90 4.66
C GLY A 102 11.01 8.92 5.92
N ASP A 103 9.77 9.38 5.86
CA ASP A 103 8.88 9.40 7.01
C ASP A 103 8.30 8.01 7.30
N ILE A 104 8.08 7.76 8.59
CA ILE A 104 7.48 6.52 9.09
C ILE A 104 6.19 6.89 9.83
N THR A 105 5.12 6.13 9.57
CA THR A 105 3.87 6.24 10.33
C THR A 105 3.58 4.92 11.04
N PHE A 106 2.94 4.99 12.18
CA PHE A 106 2.52 3.82 12.93
C PHE A 106 1.10 3.98 13.44
N THR A 107 0.26 3.00 13.12
CA THR A 107 -1.14 2.94 13.55
C THR A 107 -1.30 1.72 14.45
N PRO A 108 -1.44 1.92 15.79
CA PRO A 108 -1.62 0.80 16.70
C PRO A 108 -3.04 0.23 16.62
N ASP A 109 -3.24 -0.88 17.30
CA ASP A 109 -4.56 -1.51 17.45
C ASP A 109 -5.61 -0.50 17.92
N ASN A 110 -6.82 -0.61 17.40
CA ASN A 110 -7.98 0.26 17.68
C ASN A 110 -7.82 1.73 17.24
N HIS A 111 -6.81 2.04 16.42
CA HIS A 111 -6.64 3.34 15.79
C HIS A 111 -6.90 3.27 14.29
N GLY A 112 -7.17 4.42 13.71
CA GLY A 112 -7.39 4.55 12.29
C GLY A 112 -6.42 5.49 11.62
N HIS A 113 -6.37 5.41 10.29
CA HIS A 113 -5.55 6.30 9.48
C HIS A 113 -6.08 6.42 8.04
N ALA A 114 -5.56 7.42 7.36
CA ALA A 114 -5.75 7.65 5.93
C ALA A 114 -4.50 8.29 5.33
N LEU A 115 -4.33 8.17 4.02
CA LEU A 115 -3.21 8.78 3.32
C LEU A 115 -3.66 9.25 1.94
N ALA A 116 -3.38 10.51 1.62
CA ALA A 116 -3.67 11.11 0.32
C ALA A 116 -2.40 11.57 -0.36
N ASN A 117 -2.29 11.33 -1.66
CA ASN A 117 -1.23 11.93 -2.47
C ASN A 117 -1.63 13.37 -2.81
N THR A 118 -0.94 14.32 -2.20
CA THR A 118 -1.15 15.76 -2.42
C THR A 118 -0.08 16.38 -3.31
N GLY A 119 0.84 15.56 -3.81
CA GLY A 119 1.90 15.99 -4.72
C GLY A 119 1.52 15.79 -6.19
N ASN A 120 2.50 16.00 -7.06
CA ASN A 120 2.36 15.84 -8.51
C ASN A 120 3.15 14.64 -9.07
N THR A 121 3.73 13.83 -8.19
CA THR A 121 4.40 12.56 -8.51
C THR A 121 3.79 11.44 -7.70
N ASP A 122 4.09 10.20 -8.04
CA ASP A 122 3.60 9.05 -7.29
C ASP A 122 4.09 9.07 -5.84
N LEU A 123 3.17 8.78 -4.93
CA LEU A 123 3.47 8.52 -3.53
C LEU A 123 3.62 7.02 -3.34
N VAL A 124 4.84 6.57 -3.02
CA VAL A 124 5.18 5.16 -2.88
C VAL A 124 5.62 4.89 -1.45
N PHE A 125 5.05 3.85 -0.86
CA PHE A 125 5.38 3.47 0.51
C PHE A 125 5.31 1.97 0.73
N MET A 126 6.08 1.49 1.70
CA MET A 126 5.96 0.12 2.20
C MET A 126 4.91 0.08 3.30
N ALA A 127 4.08 -0.94 3.26
CA ALA A 127 3.05 -1.20 4.26
C ALA A 127 3.25 -2.58 4.89
N LEU A 128 3.27 -2.61 6.21
CA LEU A 128 3.37 -3.84 7.00
C LEU A 128 2.26 -3.87 8.03
N ILE A 129 1.42 -4.90 7.98
CA ILE A 129 0.41 -5.18 9.00
C ILE A 129 0.87 -6.37 9.83
N ILE A 130 1.06 -6.14 11.13
CA ILE A 130 1.40 -7.18 12.10
C ILE A 130 0.15 -7.53 12.89
N LYS A 131 -0.20 -8.80 12.92
CA LYS A 131 -1.33 -9.30 13.70
C LYS A 131 -0.94 -9.56 15.14
N ASP A 132 -1.86 -9.27 16.04
CA ASP A 132 -1.73 -9.59 17.45
C ASP A 132 -1.83 -11.10 17.71
#